data_780ebfa77b04f4521e8f04249ae2119b
#
_entry.id   780ebfa77b04f4521e8f04249ae2119b
#
_cell.length_a   1.000
_cell.length_b   1.000
_cell.length_c   1.000
_cell.angle_alpha   90.00
_cell.angle_beta   90.00
_cell.angle_gamma   90.00
#
_symmetry.space_group_name_H-M   'P 1'
#
loop_
_entity.id
_entity.type
_entity.pdbx_description
1 polymer ?
#
loop_
_entity_poly.entity_id
_entity_poly.type
_entity_poly.pdbx_seq_one_letter_code
_entity_poly.pdbx_strand_id
1 'polypeptide(L)'
;MLCGTVLCLFLFLILMGLGHFHQKQTGIPTPTPPVLENVVYYAQGDPKWKRDALGDSIYHMGDSGCLVTCLAAALQMQNIHRTALGNDINPKTLNQFFSAHQVYDAEGDLQWYAMENALQVSTVYLESDDFSAETLENLWKENIYPIACVSGKHGNLHFVLLVGRTEDENWCMDPMHTEPELVPLSQYGNDIASIRYLIEPSSSESKAAD
;
A
#
# COMPACT_ATOMS: atom_id res chain seq x y z
N MET A 1 -0.16 1.64 74.52
CA MET A 1 -0.60 0.99 73.26
C MET A 1 -0.23 1.84 72.05
N LEU A 2 1.02 2.21 71.90
CA LEU A 2 1.48 3.04 70.71
C LEU A 2 2.62 2.40 69.88
N CYS A 3 3.03 1.13 70.21
CA CYS A 3 4.17 0.51 69.55
C CYS A 3 3.81 -0.41 68.37
N GLY A 4 2.52 -0.78 68.23
CA GLY A 4 2.10 -1.72 67.18
C GLY A 4 1.76 -1.07 65.84
N THR A 5 1.37 0.17 65.81
CA THR A 5 0.92 0.86 64.59
C THR A 5 2.07 1.38 63.75
N VAL A 6 3.22 1.69 64.31
CA VAL A 6 4.41 2.16 63.58
C VAL A 6 5.08 1.03 62.83
N LEU A 7 5.09 -0.19 63.38
CA LEU A 7 5.71 -1.37 62.78
C LEU A 7 4.94 -1.85 61.50
N CYS A 8 3.59 -1.75 61.53
CA CYS A 8 2.77 -2.10 60.36
C CYS A 8 2.95 -1.12 59.18
N LEU A 9 3.11 0.19 59.48
CA LEU A 9 3.35 1.19 58.42
C LEU A 9 4.70 1.04 57.74
N PHE A 10 5.74 0.64 58.50
CA PHE A 10 7.06 0.36 57.90
C PHE A 10 7.09 -0.90 57.02
N LEU A 11 6.38 -1.95 57.44
CA LEU A 11 6.24 -3.17 56.62
C LEU A 11 5.45 -2.92 55.32
N PHE A 12 4.43 -2.04 55.38
CA PHE A 12 3.64 -1.68 54.19
C PHE A 12 4.44 -0.85 53.20
N LEU A 13 5.30 0.06 53.67
CA LEU A 13 6.21 0.83 52.81
C LEU A 13 7.32 0.00 52.18
N ILE A 14 7.84 -1.04 52.86
CA ILE A 14 8.84 -1.95 52.32
C ILE A 14 8.21 -2.84 51.24
N LEU A 15 6.97 -3.30 51.40
CA LEU A 15 6.24 -4.09 50.41
C LEU A 15 5.85 -3.27 49.17
N MET A 16 5.58 -1.98 49.33
CA MET A 16 5.34 -1.09 48.17
C MET A 16 6.64 -0.71 47.43
N GLY A 17 7.79 -0.72 48.10
CA GLY A 17 9.08 -0.41 47.51
C GLY A 17 9.69 -1.55 46.68
N LEU A 18 9.26 -2.80 46.83
CA LEU A 18 9.76 -3.96 46.11
C LEU A 18 8.92 -4.28 44.88
N GLY A 19 7.82 -3.53 44.64
CA GLY A 19 6.92 -3.68 43.48
C GLY A 19 7.32 -2.91 42.23
N HIS A 20 8.50 -2.27 42.18
CA HIS A 20 9.05 -1.80 40.92
C HIS A 20 9.66 -2.98 40.16
N PHE A 21 8.80 -3.90 39.76
CA PHE A 21 9.13 -4.78 38.65
C PHE A 21 9.49 -3.88 37.49
N HIS A 22 10.76 -3.88 37.14
CA HIS A 22 11.20 -3.49 35.80
C HIS A 22 10.42 -4.40 34.84
N GLN A 23 9.27 -3.93 34.38
CA GLN A 23 8.64 -4.44 33.20
C GLN A 23 9.65 -4.12 32.07
N LYS A 24 10.56 -5.07 31.81
CA LYS A 24 11.30 -5.09 30.57
C LYS A 24 10.21 -5.05 29.49
N GLN A 25 9.98 -3.87 28.95
CA GLN A 25 9.33 -3.76 27.66
C GLN A 25 10.19 -4.57 26.72
N THR A 26 9.79 -5.82 26.52
CA THR A 26 10.18 -6.58 25.34
C THR A 26 9.42 -5.92 24.20
N GLY A 27 9.88 -4.75 23.82
CA GLY A 27 9.44 -4.13 22.59
C GLY A 27 9.80 -5.12 21.49
N ILE A 28 8.79 -5.66 20.83
CA ILE A 28 8.99 -6.35 19.55
C ILE A 28 9.76 -5.32 18.71
N PRO A 29 10.97 -5.64 18.22
CA PRO A 29 11.73 -4.69 17.40
C PRO A 29 10.85 -4.25 16.24
N THR A 30 10.68 -2.96 16.06
CA THR A 30 10.02 -2.44 14.88
C THR A 30 10.83 -2.90 13.68
N PRO A 31 10.24 -3.57 12.69
CA PRO A 31 10.97 -4.00 11.51
C PRO A 31 11.63 -2.80 10.85
N THR A 32 12.87 -2.98 10.38
CA THR A 32 13.59 -1.92 9.68
C THR A 32 13.35 -2.08 8.18
N PRO A 33 12.87 -1.03 7.49
CA PRO A 33 12.63 -1.10 6.06
C PRO A 33 13.94 -1.35 5.29
N PRO A 34 13.87 -2.08 4.16
CA PRO A 34 15.01 -2.24 3.27
C PRO A 34 15.35 -0.88 2.63
N VAL A 35 16.62 -0.69 2.32
CA VAL A 35 17.04 0.42 1.47
C VAL A 35 16.74 0.02 0.02
N LEU A 36 15.66 0.55 -0.54
CA LEU A 36 15.27 0.32 -1.92
C LEU A 36 15.54 1.59 -2.73
N GLU A 37 16.30 1.44 -3.79
CA GLU A 37 16.49 2.50 -4.77
C GLU A 37 15.25 2.60 -5.67
N ASN A 38 14.87 3.85 -6.05
CA ASN A 38 13.81 4.13 -7.02
C ASN A 38 12.36 3.82 -6.59
N VAL A 39 12.06 3.75 -5.29
CA VAL A 39 10.67 3.70 -4.86
C VAL A 39 9.99 5.04 -5.12
N VAL A 40 8.85 4.98 -5.78
CA VAL A 40 7.99 6.15 -6.02
C VAL A 40 6.94 6.23 -4.91
N TYR A 41 6.89 7.38 -4.25
CA TYR A 41 5.94 7.62 -3.15
C TYR A 41 4.88 8.62 -3.57
N TYR A 42 3.62 8.21 -3.47
CA TYR A 42 2.47 9.07 -3.65
C TYR A 42 1.47 8.91 -2.51
N ALA A 43 0.94 10.02 -2.02
CA ALA A 43 -0.16 10.03 -1.07
C ALA A 43 -1.48 10.36 -1.80
N GLN A 44 -2.53 9.55 -1.62
CA GLN A 44 -3.84 9.85 -2.19
C GLN A 44 -4.41 11.19 -1.69
N GLY A 45 -4.05 11.57 -0.43
CA GLY A 45 -4.44 12.81 0.21
C GLY A 45 -3.62 14.05 -0.16
N ASP A 46 -2.70 13.99 -1.14
CA ASP A 46 -1.91 15.15 -1.56
C ASP A 46 -2.83 16.29 -2.03
N PRO A 47 -2.63 17.53 -1.54
CA PRO A 47 -3.42 18.71 -1.94
C PRO A 47 -3.55 18.94 -3.45
N LYS A 48 -2.61 18.41 -4.25
CA LYS A 48 -2.61 18.57 -5.71
C LYS A 48 -3.73 17.81 -6.41
N TRP A 49 -4.26 16.74 -5.82
CA TRP A 49 -5.27 15.88 -6.44
C TRP A 49 -6.35 15.34 -5.49
N LYS A 50 -6.22 15.48 -4.17
CA LYS A 50 -7.16 14.89 -3.22
C LYS A 50 -8.63 15.28 -3.40
N ARG A 51 -8.91 16.39 -4.10
CA ARG A 51 -10.26 16.88 -4.39
C ARG A 51 -10.76 16.51 -5.79
N ASP A 52 -9.91 15.85 -6.59
CA ASP A 52 -10.30 15.43 -7.93
C ASP A 52 -11.25 14.23 -7.81
N ALA A 53 -12.39 14.29 -8.50
CA ALA A 53 -13.35 13.18 -8.48
C ALA A 53 -12.81 11.96 -9.23
N LEU A 54 -13.28 10.79 -8.89
CA LEU A 54 -13.06 9.55 -9.63
C LEU A 54 -14.14 9.41 -10.69
N GLY A 55 -13.82 9.77 -11.94
CA GLY A 55 -14.80 9.88 -13.00
C GLY A 55 -15.89 10.91 -12.68
N ASP A 56 -17.14 10.55 -12.96
CA ASP A 56 -18.32 11.37 -12.66
C ASP A 56 -18.96 11.05 -11.29
N SER A 57 -18.28 10.26 -10.45
CA SER A 57 -18.79 9.86 -9.14
C SER A 57 -18.69 10.97 -8.08
N ILE A 58 -19.30 10.74 -6.94
CA ILE A 58 -19.19 11.62 -5.76
C ILE A 58 -17.90 11.37 -4.95
N TYR A 59 -17.16 10.33 -5.26
CA TYR A 59 -15.93 9.96 -4.56
C TYR A 59 -14.73 10.71 -5.12
N HIS A 60 -13.77 11.02 -4.24
CA HIS A 60 -12.59 11.80 -4.60
C HIS A 60 -11.31 11.00 -4.33
N MET A 61 -10.25 11.40 -4.99
CA MET A 61 -8.92 10.82 -4.82
C MET A 61 -8.48 10.74 -3.36
N GLY A 62 -8.77 11.76 -2.55
CA GLY A 62 -8.39 11.79 -1.13
C GLY A 62 -9.06 10.72 -0.28
N ASP A 63 -10.26 10.29 -0.65
CA ASP A 63 -11.07 9.35 0.12
C ASP A 63 -11.00 7.93 -0.43
N SER A 64 -10.94 7.78 -1.76
CA SER A 64 -11.09 6.50 -2.46
C SER A 64 -10.00 6.25 -3.53
N GLY A 65 -8.97 7.08 -3.62
CA GLY A 65 -7.96 7.05 -4.67
C GLY A 65 -6.78 6.11 -4.44
N CYS A 66 -6.82 5.22 -3.44
CA CYS A 66 -5.68 4.36 -3.11
C CYS A 66 -5.23 3.50 -4.30
N LEU A 67 -6.16 2.88 -5.04
CA LEU A 67 -5.83 2.05 -6.20
C LEU A 67 -5.18 2.87 -7.32
N VAL A 68 -5.74 4.04 -7.67
CA VAL A 68 -5.18 4.93 -8.71
C VAL A 68 -3.79 5.42 -8.32
N THR A 69 -3.60 5.70 -7.03
CA THR A 69 -2.30 6.14 -6.48
C THR A 69 -1.25 5.03 -6.58
N CYS A 70 -1.62 3.78 -6.26
CA CYS A 70 -0.76 2.61 -6.45
C CYS A 70 -0.43 2.38 -7.93
N LEU A 71 -1.42 2.48 -8.83
CA LEU A 71 -1.22 2.34 -10.27
C LEU A 71 -0.25 3.38 -10.83
N ALA A 72 -0.38 4.64 -10.39
CA ALA A 72 0.54 5.70 -10.82
C ALA A 72 1.98 5.42 -10.39
N ALA A 73 2.19 4.95 -9.17
CA ALA A 73 3.50 4.56 -8.68
C ALA A 73 4.05 3.33 -9.42
N ALA A 74 3.23 2.29 -9.62
CA ALA A 74 3.60 1.08 -10.34
C ALA A 74 4.03 1.38 -11.79
N LEU A 75 3.27 2.19 -12.52
CA LEU A 75 3.61 2.61 -13.88
C LEU A 75 4.97 3.30 -13.95
N GLN A 76 5.26 4.21 -13.02
CA GLN A 76 6.58 4.86 -12.96
C GLN A 76 7.70 3.89 -12.60
N MET A 77 7.52 3.08 -11.56
CA MET A 77 8.55 2.16 -11.09
C MET A 77 8.86 1.07 -12.14
N GLN A 78 7.85 0.63 -12.89
CA GLN A 78 8.02 -0.34 -13.99
C GLN A 78 8.48 0.32 -15.30
N ASN A 79 8.66 1.65 -15.33
CA ASN A 79 9.03 2.41 -16.53
C ASN A 79 8.04 2.20 -17.69
N ILE A 80 6.74 2.06 -17.36
CA ILE A 80 5.67 1.93 -18.36
C ILE A 80 5.24 3.31 -18.79
N HIS A 81 5.67 3.72 -19.98
CA HIS A 81 5.34 5.02 -20.55
C HIS A 81 4.23 4.93 -21.58
N ARG A 82 3.33 5.92 -21.54
CA ARG A 82 2.26 6.05 -22.55
C ARG A 82 2.23 7.50 -23.02
N THR A 83 2.33 7.70 -24.30
CA THR A 83 2.34 9.06 -24.91
C THR A 83 1.12 9.88 -24.47
N ALA A 84 -0.03 9.23 -24.30
CA ALA A 84 -1.27 9.85 -23.87
C ALA A 84 -1.23 10.36 -22.41
N LEU A 85 -0.36 9.81 -21.56
CA LEU A 85 -0.15 10.27 -20.17
C LEU A 85 0.90 11.38 -20.07
N GLY A 86 1.66 11.63 -21.14
CA GLY A 86 2.80 12.53 -21.11
C GLY A 86 3.99 11.95 -20.34
N ASN A 87 4.93 12.83 -19.98
CA ASN A 87 6.17 12.42 -19.29
C ASN A 87 6.06 12.40 -17.76
N ASP A 88 4.98 12.93 -17.20
CA ASP A 88 4.77 13.06 -15.76
C ASP A 88 3.57 12.24 -15.32
N ILE A 89 3.81 10.93 -15.13
CA ILE A 89 2.80 10.02 -14.59
C ILE A 89 2.74 10.21 -13.09
N ASN A 90 1.62 10.74 -12.60
CA ASN A 90 1.32 10.91 -11.19
C ASN A 90 -0.18 10.66 -10.94
N PRO A 91 -0.65 10.56 -9.68
CA PRO A 91 -2.05 10.26 -9.41
C PRO A 91 -3.05 11.22 -10.07
N LYS A 92 -2.69 12.50 -10.21
CA LYS A 92 -3.55 13.49 -10.89
C LYS A 92 -3.69 13.21 -12.37
N THR A 93 -2.56 13.09 -13.07
CA THR A 93 -2.55 12.88 -14.53
C THR A 93 -3.19 11.56 -14.90
N LEU A 94 -2.94 10.51 -14.09
CA LEU A 94 -3.56 9.20 -14.29
C LEU A 94 -5.07 9.23 -14.05
N ASN A 95 -5.54 9.87 -12.98
CA ASN A 95 -6.98 10.03 -12.71
C ASN A 95 -7.69 10.79 -13.82
N GLN A 96 -7.10 11.88 -14.31
CA GLN A 96 -7.65 12.66 -15.44
C GLN A 96 -7.72 11.80 -16.72
N PHE A 97 -6.69 11.03 -16.99
CA PHE A 97 -6.67 10.10 -18.12
C PHE A 97 -7.77 9.04 -17.99
N PHE A 98 -7.92 8.41 -16.82
CA PHE A 98 -8.94 7.41 -16.57
C PHE A 98 -10.36 7.99 -16.70
N SER A 99 -10.59 9.18 -16.18
CA SER A 99 -11.88 9.87 -16.31
C SER A 99 -12.22 10.15 -17.78
N ALA A 100 -11.24 10.63 -18.57
CA ALA A 100 -11.42 10.91 -19.99
C ALA A 100 -11.68 9.64 -20.83
N HIS A 101 -11.22 8.47 -20.38
CA HIS A 101 -11.37 7.18 -21.07
C HIS A 101 -12.46 6.30 -20.46
N GLN A 102 -13.31 6.85 -19.58
CA GLN A 102 -14.44 6.13 -18.95
C GLN A 102 -13.99 4.84 -18.24
N VAL A 103 -12.86 4.90 -17.54
CA VAL A 103 -12.30 3.76 -16.80
C VAL A 103 -13.06 3.50 -15.50
N TYR A 104 -13.81 4.48 -15.01
CA TYR A 104 -14.62 4.36 -13.80
C TYR A 104 -16.08 4.06 -14.13
N ASP A 105 -16.75 3.30 -13.26
CA ASP A 105 -18.21 3.21 -13.27
C ASP A 105 -18.87 4.41 -12.56
N ALA A 106 -20.19 4.36 -12.40
CA ALA A 106 -20.96 5.43 -11.78
C ALA A 106 -20.65 5.61 -10.27
N GLU A 107 -20.17 4.58 -9.62
CA GLU A 107 -19.74 4.55 -8.23
C GLU A 107 -18.28 5.00 -8.04
N GLY A 108 -17.54 5.22 -9.13
CA GLY A 108 -16.13 5.60 -9.12
C GLY A 108 -15.19 4.41 -8.97
N ASP A 109 -15.70 3.20 -9.10
CA ASP A 109 -14.90 1.99 -9.06
C ASP A 109 -14.17 1.79 -10.39
N LEU A 110 -12.86 1.51 -10.32
CA LEU A 110 -12.03 1.28 -11.48
C LEU A 110 -12.41 -0.04 -12.17
N GLN A 111 -12.74 0.06 -13.45
CA GLN A 111 -13.04 -1.07 -14.31
C GLN A 111 -11.77 -1.59 -14.98
N TRP A 112 -11.27 -2.72 -14.52
CA TRP A 112 -9.96 -3.26 -14.93
C TRP A 112 -9.83 -3.44 -16.44
N TYR A 113 -10.84 -3.99 -17.11
CA TYR A 113 -10.84 -4.16 -18.56
C TYR A 113 -10.76 -2.81 -19.31
N ALA A 114 -11.48 -1.80 -18.85
CA ALA A 114 -11.42 -0.46 -19.43
C ALA A 114 -10.04 0.18 -19.20
N MET A 115 -9.44 -0.01 -18.03
CA MET A 115 -8.10 0.44 -17.71
C MET A 115 -7.04 -0.23 -18.59
N GLU A 116 -7.10 -1.55 -18.75
CA GLU A 116 -6.19 -2.31 -19.62
C GLU A 116 -6.25 -1.81 -21.06
N ASN A 117 -7.47 -1.59 -21.58
CA ASN A 117 -7.65 -1.05 -22.93
C ASN A 117 -7.13 0.39 -23.05
N ALA A 118 -7.42 1.25 -22.09
CA ALA A 118 -6.97 2.64 -22.11
C ALA A 118 -5.45 2.77 -22.03
N LEU A 119 -4.82 1.98 -21.15
CA LEU A 119 -3.37 1.97 -20.97
C LEU A 119 -2.62 1.06 -21.94
N GLN A 120 -3.30 0.21 -22.72
CA GLN A 120 -2.66 -0.81 -23.55
C GLN A 120 -1.67 -1.67 -22.75
N VAL A 121 -2.13 -2.16 -21.59
CA VAL A 121 -1.42 -3.10 -20.72
C VAL A 121 -2.31 -4.31 -20.46
N SER A 122 -1.74 -5.38 -19.95
CA SER A 122 -2.52 -6.48 -19.35
C SER A 122 -2.32 -6.49 -17.85
N THR A 123 -3.25 -7.11 -17.13
CA THR A 123 -3.07 -7.37 -15.69
C THR A 123 -3.17 -8.85 -15.38
N VAL A 124 -2.47 -9.28 -14.33
CA VAL A 124 -2.65 -10.59 -13.73
C VAL A 124 -3.25 -10.41 -12.34
N TYR A 125 -4.29 -11.17 -12.06
CA TYR A 125 -4.95 -11.23 -10.77
C TYR A 125 -4.69 -12.58 -10.11
N LEU A 126 -4.25 -12.57 -8.84
CA LEU A 126 -4.02 -13.76 -8.03
C LEU A 126 -4.73 -13.58 -6.68
N GLU A 127 -5.48 -14.59 -6.28
CA GLU A 127 -6.04 -14.66 -4.93
C GLU A 127 -4.96 -15.09 -3.92
N SER A 128 -5.27 -14.97 -2.63
CA SER A 128 -4.31 -15.24 -1.54
C SER A 128 -3.63 -16.61 -1.63
N ASP A 129 -4.34 -17.61 -2.10
CA ASP A 129 -3.85 -18.99 -2.21
C ASP A 129 -3.03 -19.25 -3.48
N ASP A 130 -3.03 -18.31 -4.43
CA ASP A 130 -2.40 -18.47 -5.76
C ASP A 130 -0.98 -17.88 -5.83
N PHE A 131 -0.50 -17.24 -4.77
CA PHE A 131 0.85 -16.68 -4.75
C PHE A 131 1.58 -16.96 -3.44
N SER A 132 2.90 -16.94 -3.52
CA SER A 132 3.81 -17.17 -2.39
C SER A 132 4.82 -16.02 -2.25
N ALA A 133 5.62 -16.07 -1.19
CA ALA A 133 6.76 -15.17 -1.04
C ALA A 133 7.73 -15.27 -2.24
N GLU A 134 7.96 -16.47 -2.77
CA GLU A 134 8.80 -16.69 -3.95
C GLU A 134 8.18 -16.03 -5.20
N THR A 135 6.86 -16.08 -5.34
CA THR A 135 6.14 -15.38 -6.42
C THR A 135 6.43 -13.88 -6.36
N LEU A 136 6.31 -13.26 -5.19
CA LEU A 136 6.59 -11.84 -5.00
C LEU A 136 8.06 -11.50 -5.32
N GLU A 137 9.00 -12.30 -4.83
CA GLU A 137 10.43 -12.10 -5.09
C GLU A 137 10.76 -12.18 -6.59
N ASN A 138 10.13 -13.10 -7.33
CA ASN A 138 10.32 -13.21 -8.76
C ASN A 138 9.75 -12.01 -9.52
N LEU A 139 8.58 -11.51 -9.12
CA LEU A 139 8.00 -10.28 -9.70
C LEU A 139 8.93 -9.08 -9.49
N TRP A 140 9.48 -8.87 -8.30
CA TRP A 140 10.41 -7.76 -8.04
C TRP A 140 11.72 -7.87 -8.82
N LYS A 141 12.24 -9.09 -9.02
CA LYS A 141 13.43 -9.31 -9.89
C LYS A 141 13.19 -8.87 -11.34
N GLU A 142 11.93 -8.93 -11.78
CA GLU A 142 11.49 -8.49 -13.11
C GLU A 142 11.02 -7.02 -13.11
N ASN A 143 11.22 -6.28 -12.00
CA ASN A 143 10.72 -4.93 -11.79
C ASN A 143 9.19 -4.81 -11.89
N ILE A 144 8.48 -5.87 -11.54
CA ILE A 144 7.02 -5.88 -11.45
C ILE A 144 6.62 -5.65 -9.99
N TYR A 145 5.78 -4.65 -9.74
CA TYR A 145 5.37 -4.26 -8.39
C TYR A 145 3.87 -4.53 -8.21
N PRO A 146 3.50 -5.59 -7.45
CA PRO A 146 2.10 -5.93 -7.26
C PRO A 146 1.38 -4.94 -6.37
N ILE A 147 0.12 -4.66 -6.70
CA ILE A 147 -0.82 -3.94 -5.86
C ILE A 147 -1.58 -4.98 -5.04
N ALA A 148 -1.44 -4.92 -3.73
CA ALA A 148 -2.14 -5.80 -2.80
C ALA A 148 -3.44 -5.18 -2.33
N CYS A 149 -4.50 -6.00 -2.29
CA CYS A 149 -5.74 -5.70 -1.61
C CYS A 149 -5.64 -6.21 -0.17
N VAL A 150 -5.74 -5.32 0.80
CA VAL A 150 -5.62 -5.59 2.23
C VAL A 150 -6.86 -5.13 2.99
N SER A 151 -7.06 -5.67 4.18
CA SER A 151 -8.08 -5.16 5.10
C SER A 151 -7.58 -3.89 5.77
N GLY A 152 -8.13 -2.75 5.37
CA GLY A 152 -7.86 -1.47 6.02
C GLY A 152 -8.48 -1.37 7.41
N LYS A 153 -8.24 -0.25 8.09
CA LYS A 153 -8.88 0.05 9.37
C LYS A 153 -10.41 -0.01 9.19
N HIS A 154 -11.08 -0.67 10.13
CA HIS A 154 -12.55 -0.86 10.13
C HIS A 154 -13.09 -1.85 9.07
N GLY A 155 -12.25 -2.72 8.50
CA GLY A 155 -12.68 -3.76 7.55
C GLY A 155 -12.97 -3.26 6.13
N ASN A 156 -12.63 -2.01 5.82
CA ASN A 156 -12.71 -1.50 4.46
C ASN A 156 -11.57 -2.06 3.61
N LEU A 157 -11.82 -2.28 2.34
CA LEU A 157 -10.76 -2.64 1.39
C LEU A 157 -9.79 -1.47 1.22
N HIS A 158 -8.51 -1.79 1.19
CA HIS A 158 -7.46 -0.83 0.94
C HIS A 158 -6.43 -1.43 -0.03
N PHE A 159 -5.83 -0.58 -0.86
CA PHE A 159 -4.81 -0.99 -1.82
C PHE A 159 -3.47 -0.36 -1.46
N VAL A 160 -2.44 -1.20 -1.42
CA VAL A 160 -1.05 -0.80 -1.18
C VAL A 160 -0.15 -1.40 -2.26
N LEU A 161 0.94 -0.72 -2.60
CA LEU A 161 1.90 -1.21 -3.58
C LEU A 161 3.02 -1.97 -2.88
N LEU A 162 3.15 -3.28 -3.12
CA LEU A 162 4.23 -4.09 -2.59
C LEU A 162 5.53 -3.78 -3.34
N VAL A 163 6.57 -3.36 -2.62
CA VAL A 163 7.81 -2.87 -3.23
C VAL A 163 9.04 -3.68 -2.88
N GLY A 164 8.96 -4.56 -1.89
CA GLY A 164 10.08 -5.41 -1.51
C GLY A 164 9.84 -6.18 -0.23
N ARG A 165 10.87 -6.91 0.21
CA ARG A 165 10.82 -7.77 1.38
C ARG A 165 12.13 -7.74 2.15
N THR A 166 12.05 -7.84 3.48
CA THR A 166 13.11 -8.30 4.37
C THR A 166 12.84 -9.75 4.76
N GLU A 167 13.71 -10.36 5.56
CA GLU A 167 13.59 -11.79 5.95
C GLU A 167 12.19 -12.12 6.49
N ASP A 168 11.63 -11.25 7.32
CA ASP A 168 10.39 -11.49 8.06
C ASP A 168 9.23 -10.56 7.69
N GLU A 169 9.39 -9.62 6.74
CA GLU A 169 8.41 -8.58 6.48
C GLU A 169 8.33 -8.18 5.01
N ASN A 170 7.11 -8.06 4.48
CA ASN A 170 6.85 -7.41 3.21
C ASN A 170 6.65 -5.91 3.43
N TRP A 171 7.17 -5.11 2.51
CA TRP A 171 7.13 -3.65 2.59
C TRP A 171 6.32 -3.06 1.45
N CYS A 172 5.56 -2.04 1.78
CA CYS A 172 4.70 -1.39 0.80
C CYS A 172 4.82 0.14 0.83
N MET A 173 4.57 0.75 -0.30
CA MET A 173 4.13 2.13 -0.38
C MET A 173 2.64 2.16 -0.11
N ASP A 174 2.25 2.89 0.93
CA ASP A 174 0.85 3.04 1.32
C ASP A 174 0.34 4.44 0.93
N PRO A 175 -0.67 4.52 0.02
CA PRO A 175 -1.26 5.79 -0.39
C PRO A 175 -1.89 6.62 0.73
N MET A 176 -2.21 6.03 1.87
CA MET A 176 -2.75 6.76 3.02
C MET A 176 -1.66 7.46 3.84
N HIS A 177 -0.39 7.06 3.68
CA HIS A 177 0.74 7.73 4.31
C HIS A 177 1.09 9.03 3.58
N THR A 178 1.35 10.09 4.34
CA THR A 178 1.73 11.40 3.79
C THR A 178 3.24 11.57 3.63
N GLU A 179 3.99 10.83 4.43
CA GLU A 179 5.45 10.85 4.38
C GLU A 179 5.98 9.81 3.40
N PRO A 180 7.11 10.08 2.71
CA PRO A 180 7.71 9.16 1.74
C PRO A 180 8.49 8.05 2.47
N GLU A 181 7.80 7.17 3.14
CA GLU A 181 8.38 6.05 3.88
C GLU A 181 7.69 4.73 3.52
N LEU A 182 8.43 3.65 3.68
CA LEU A 182 7.88 2.31 3.53
C LEU A 182 7.16 1.89 4.80
N VAL A 183 6.06 1.21 4.59
CA VAL A 183 5.19 0.72 5.65
C VAL A 183 5.25 -0.80 5.69
N PRO A 184 5.41 -1.43 6.87
CA PRO A 184 5.38 -2.88 6.97
C PRO A 184 3.96 -3.39 6.72
N LEU A 185 3.83 -4.44 5.91
CA LEU A 185 2.54 -5.04 5.58
C LEU A 185 1.83 -5.61 6.82
N SER A 186 2.61 -6.03 7.83
CA SER A 186 2.09 -6.54 9.11
C SER A 186 1.16 -5.57 9.84
N GLN A 187 1.23 -4.26 9.56
CA GLN A 187 0.26 -3.31 10.10
C GLN A 187 -1.19 -3.58 9.64
N TYR A 188 -1.37 -4.32 8.54
CA TYR A 188 -2.65 -4.76 8.00
C TYR A 188 -2.97 -6.23 8.39
N GLY A 189 -2.24 -6.83 9.33
CA GLY A 189 -2.45 -8.20 9.79
C GLY A 189 -1.81 -9.28 8.91
N ASN A 190 -1.01 -8.90 7.91
CA ASN A 190 -0.43 -9.81 6.90
C ASN A 190 -1.46 -10.55 6.03
N ASP A 191 -2.74 -10.19 6.12
CA ASP A 191 -3.80 -10.77 5.31
C ASP A 191 -3.93 -10.01 3.99
N ILE A 192 -3.32 -10.56 2.95
CA ILE A 192 -3.49 -10.10 1.57
C ILE A 192 -4.64 -10.90 0.97
N ALA A 193 -5.74 -10.24 0.64
CA ALA A 193 -6.88 -10.90 -0.01
C ALA A 193 -6.54 -11.28 -1.46
N SER A 194 -5.84 -10.43 -2.16
CA SER A 194 -5.40 -10.65 -3.53
C SER A 194 -4.27 -9.70 -3.90
N ILE A 195 -3.55 -10.05 -4.97
CA ILE A 195 -2.64 -9.14 -5.64
C ILE A 195 -3.05 -8.95 -7.10
N ARG A 196 -2.72 -7.77 -7.66
CA ARG A 196 -2.82 -7.53 -9.08
C ARG A 196 -1.60 -6.74 -9.55
N TYR A 197 -1.06 -7.12 -10.70
CA TYR A 197 0.10 -6.44 -11.27
C TYR A 197 -0.02 -6.22 -12.77
N LEU A 198 0.71 -5.22 -13.27
CA LEU A 198 0.71 -4.82 -14.66
C LEU A 198 1.76 -5.62 -15.44
N ILE A 199 1.41 -5.99 -16.66
CA ILE A 199 2.32 -6.58 -17.66
C ILE A 199 2.25 -5.74 -18.93
N GLU A 200 3.41 -5.36 -19.46
CA GLU A 200 3.46 -4.83 -20.82
C GLU A 200 3.25 -5.95 -21.84
N PRO A 201 2.37 -5.76 -22.83
CA PRO A 201 2.26 -6.71 -23.94
C PRO A 201 3.61 -6.86 -24.61
N SER A 202 4.01 -8.10 -24.90
CA SER A 202 5.23 -8.34 -25.66
C SER A 202 5.13 -7.65 -27.02
N SER A 203 6.23 -7.05 -27.50
CA SER A 203 6.29 -6.30 -28.77
C SER A 203 5.90 -7.12 -30.01
N SER A 204 5.66 -8.43 -29.86
CA SER A 204 5.17 -9.34 -30.90
C SER A 204 3.64 -9.32 -31.05
N GLU A 205 2.88 -8.92 -30.03
CA GLU A 205 1.41 -8.91 -30.06
C GLU A 205 0.83 -7.58 -30.59
N SER A 206 1.57 -6.49 -30.45
CA SER A 206 1.13 -5.18 -30.95
C SER A 206 1.10 -5.05 -32.48
N LYS A 207 1.74 -5.96 -33.23
CA LYS A 207 1.77 -5.97 -34.70
C LYS A 207 0.62 -6.75 -35.37
N ALA A 208 -0.23 -7.40 -34.60
CA ALA A 208 -1.34 -8.19 -35.13
C ALA A 208 -2.70 -7.45 -35.09
N ALA A 209 -2.73 -6.23 -34.60
CA ALA A 209 -3.96 -5.41 -34.41
C ALA A 209 -4.04 -4.16 -35.32
N ASP A 210 -3.13 -4.03 -36.32
CA ASP A 210 -3.19 -3.01 -37.38
C ASP A 210 -3.73 -3.57 -38.70
#